data_e67eb012421a86ecfe364db0d2264712
#
_entry.id   e67eb012421a86ecfe364db0d2264712
#
_cell.length_a   1.000
_cell.length_b   1.000
_cell.length_c   1.000
_cell.angle_alpha   90.00
_cell.angle_beta   90.00
_cell.angle_gamma   90.00
#
_symmetry.space_group_name_H-M   'P 1'
#
loop_
_entity.id
_entity.type
_entity.pdbx_description
1 polymer ?
#
loop_
_entity_poly.entity_id
_entity_poly.type
_entity_poly.pdbx_seq_one_letter_code
_entity_poly.pdbx_strand_id
1 'polypeptide(L)'
;NPVWAAYKKGEFQPGARPMSDSDDKTTHFGFQTVPEDRKAGMVHGVFSNVASRYDVMNDVMSMGIHRVWKDAMMDWLAPRDGQRLLDVAGGTGDIAFRFLRRAPGARAVVLDMTEAMLVEGRKRAEAEHLGDRLDWVVGDAMALPFADAGFDVYTISFGIRNVTRIADALAEAFRVLRPGGRLMVLEFSQLPNPGLQWAYDRYSFNVIPEMGRLIANDRDSYQYLVESIRRFPDQESFAEMIRA
;
A
#
# COMPACT_ATOMS: atom_id res chain seq x y z
N ASN A 1 -5.36 28.44 7.27
CA ASN A 1 -5.44 27.45 8.34
C ASN A 1 -5.20 26.08 7.72
N PRO A 2 -4.10 25.44 7.98
CA PRO A 2 -3.85 24.20 7.32
C PRO A 2 -4.72 23.08 7.92
N VAL A 3 -5.37 22.34 7.03
CA VAL A 3 -6.21 21.17 7.33
C VAL A 3 -5.47 20.13 8.20
N TRP A 4 -4.15 20.10 8.17
CA TRP A 4 -3.29 19.25 8.96
C TRP A 4 -3.26 19.52 10.47
N ALA A 5 -3.61 20.71 10.98
CA ALA A 5 -3.67 20.97 12.41
C ALA A 5 -4.81 20.19 13.09
N ALA A 6 -5.84 19.81 12.35
CA ALA A 6 -6.95 19.00 12.82
C ALA A 6 -6.58 17.51 13.00
N TYR A 7 -5.67 16.98 12.17
CA TYR A 7 -5.28 15.56 12.20
C TYR A 7 -4.27 15.19 13.30
N LYS A 8 -3.58 16.15 13.88
CA LYS A 8 -2.71 15.90 15.05
C LYS A 8 -3.46 15.50 16.33
N LYS A 9 -4.79 15.63 16.39
CA LYS A 9 -5.58 15.44 17.63
C LYS A 9 -6.35 14.13 17.71
N GLY A 10 -6.15 13.15 16.84
CA GLY A 10 -6.72 11.80 17.02
C GLY A 10 -8.26 11.70 16.93
N GLU A 11 -8.96 12.69 16.39
CA GLU A 11 -10.43 12.72 16.30
C GLU A 11 -10.92 12.37 14.89
N PHE A 12 -10.56 11.21 14.35
CA PHE A 12 -11.27 10.66 13.20
C PHE A 12 -12.22 9.56 13.69
N GLN A 13 -13.51 9.86 13.76
CA GLN A 13 -14.56 8.84 13.78
C GLN A 13 -14.98 8.60 12.32
N PRO A 14 -14.87 7.36 11.80
CA PRO A 14 -15.44 7.05 10.49
C PRO A 14 -16.95 7.27 10.58
N GLY A 15 -17.43 8.30 9.91
CA GLY A 15 -18.85 8.58 9.80
C GLY A 15 -19.57 7.36 9.19
N ALA A 16 -20.51 6.79 9.90
CA ALA A 16 -21.39 5.76 9.40
C ALA A 16 -22.11 6.31 8.15
N ARG A 17 -21.75 5.81 6.96
CA ARG A 17 -22.56 6.05 5.76
C ARG A 17 -23.93 5.41 5.95
N PRO A 18 -25.02 6.04 5.53
CA PRO A 18 -26.31 5.40 5.54
C PRO A 18 -26.25 4.14 4.66
N MET A 19 -26.75 3.03 5.19
CA MET A 19 -26.94 1.79 4.46
C MET A 19 -27.90 2.06 3.28
N SER A 20 -27.35 2.05 2.06
CA SER A 20 -28.14 2.08 0.82
C SER A 20 -27.48 1.21 -0.24
N ASP A 21 -28.22 0.24 -0.74
CA ASP A 21 -28.03 -0.55 -1.99
C ASP A 21 -26.67 -1.21 -2.25
N SER A 22 -25.97 -1.74 -1.24
CA SER A 22 -24.69 -2.43 -1.42
C SER A 22 -24.72 -3.96 -1.34
N ASP A 23 -25.90 -4.55 -1.15
CA ASP A 23 -26.01 -6.00 -0.85
C ASP A 23 -25.69 -6.94 -2.03
N ASP A 24 -25.49 -6.41 -3.27
CA ASP A 24 -25.21 -7.24 -4.47
C ASP A 24 -23.78 -7.06 -5.05
N LYS A 25 -22.96 -6.15 -4.53
CA LYS A 25 -21.62 -5.92 -5.09
C LYS A 25 -20.60 -6.88 -4.49
N THR A 26 -19.97 -7.64 -5.37
CA THR A 26 -18.91 -8.59 -4.98
C THR A 26 -17.56 -8.18 -5.52
N THR A 27 -16.51 -8.55 -4.80
CA THR A 27 -15.11 -8.35 -5.15
C THR A 27 -14.32 -9.63 -4.87
N HIS A 28 -13.00 -9.56 -5.00
CA HIS A 28 -12.12 -10.71 -4.79
C HIS A 28 -11.27 -10.55 -3.53
N PHE A 29 -11.17 -11.63 -2.76
CA PHE A 29 -10.19 -11.81 -1.70
C PHE A 29 -9.38 -13.08 -2.03
N GLY A 30 -8.19 -12.89 -2.63
CA GLY A 30 -7.50 -13.97 -3.30
C GLY A 30 -8.37 -14.55 -4.43
N PHE A 31 -8.57 -15.86 -4.44
CA PHE A 31 -9.44 -16.54 -5.39
C PHE A 31 -10.91 -16.60 -4.96
N GLN A 32 -11.23 -16.19 -3.74
CA GLN A 32 -12.59 -16.18 -3.23
C GLN A 32 -13.35 -14.94 -3.74
N THR A 33 -14.63 -15.11 -4.08
CA THR A 33 -15.56 -14.00 -4.29
C THR A 33 -16.21 -13.65 -2.96
N VAL A 34 -16.12 -12.39 -2.55
CA VAL A 34 -16.64 -11.90 -1.27
C VAL A 34 -17.44 -10.62 -1.47
N PRO A 35 -18.40 -10.29 -0.59
CA PRO A 35 -19.03 -8.97 -0.58
C PRO A 35 -18.00 -7.85 -0.41
N GLU A 36 -18.17 -6.72 -1.13
CA GLU A 36 -17.22 -5.59 -1.09
C GLU A 36 -17.02 -5.03 0.32
N ASP A 37 -18.09 -4.97 1.11
CA ASP A 37 -18.08 -4.46 2.48
C ASP A 37 -17.23 -5.31 3.44
N ARG A 38 -17.02 -6.60 3.12
CA ARG A 38 -16.21 -7.52 3.94
C ARG A 38 -14.73 -7.52 3.57
N LYS A 39 -14.37 -7.18 2.33
CA LYS A 39 -12.99 -7.29 1.86
C LYS A 39 -12.01 -6.48 2.72
N ALA A 40 -12.35 -5.22 3.03
CA ALA A 40 -11.48 -4.35 3.84
C ALA A 40 -11.16 -4.96 5.21
N GLY A 41 -12.17 -5.52 5.91
CA GLY A 41 -11.97 -6.19 7.19
C GLY A 41 -11.11 -7.45 7.09
N MET A 42 -11.29 -8.25 6.03
CA MET A 42 -10.48 -9.44 5.78
C MET A 42 -9.01 -9.08 5.50
N VAL A 43 -8.77 -8.07 4.65
CA VAL A 43 -7.42 -7.55 4.35
C VAL A 43 -6.77 -7.00 5.61
N HIS A 44 -7.50 -6.22 6.42
CA HIS A 44 -7.01 -5.72 7.70
C HIS A 44 -6.58 -6.87 8.62
N GLY A 45 -7.35 -7.97 8.69
CA GLY A 45 -6.99 -9.16 9.47
C GLY A 45 -5.64 -9.76 9.05
N VAL A 46 -5.43 -9.94 7.74
CA VAL A 46 -4.15 -10.44 7.18
C VAL A 46 -2.99 -9.56 7.61
N PHE A 47 -3.08 -8.23 7.40
CA PHE A 47 -1.95 -7.33 7.67
C PHE A 47 -1.72 -7.08 9.16
N SER A 48 -2.76 -7.12 9.99
CA SER A 48 -2.61 -7.05 11.45
C SER A 48 -1.82 -8.24 12.00
N ASN A 49 -2.06 -9.45 11.48
CA ASN A 49 -1.37 -10.66 11.92
C ASN A 49 0.12 -10.66 11.54
N VAL A 50 0.47 -10.06 10.40
CA VAL A 50 1.85 -10.07 9.90
C VAL A 50 2.61 -8.76 10.16
N ALA A 51 2.01 -7.76 10.81
CA ALA A 51 2.59 -6.42 10.98
C ALA A 51 4.03 -6.43 11.52
N SER A 52 4.30 -7.21 12.57
CA SER A 52 5.64 -7.33 13.17
C SER A 52 6.66 -8.09 12.29
N ARG A 53 6.21 -8.80 11.26
CA ARG A 53 7.03 -9.63 10.36
C ARG A 53 6.86 -9.25 8.89
N TYR A 54 6.30 -8.08 8.65
CA TYR A 54 5.96 -7.62 7.30
C TYR A 54 7.15 -7.60 6.34
N ASP A 55 8.31 -7.15 6.79
CA ASP A 55 9.53 -7.14 5.97
C ASP A 55 9.99 -8.57 5.63
N VAL A 56 9.91 -9.50 6.58
CA VAL A 56 10.23 -10.92 6.35
C VAL A 56 9.28 -11.53 5.32
N MET A 57 8.00 -11.20 5.39
CA MET A 57 7.00 -11.65 4.42
C MET A 57 7.35 -11.16 3.00
N ASN A 58 7.69 -9.89 2.84
CA ASN A 58 8.09 -9.34 1.54
C ASN A 58 9.42 -9.96 1.05
N ASP A 59 10.38 -10.23 1.94
CA ASP A 59 11.62 -10.94 1.60
C ASP A 59 11.32 -12.34 1.05
N VAL A 60 10.44 -13.10 1.71
CA VAL A 60 10.02 -14.43 1.25
C VAL A 60 9.33 -14.36 -0.11
N MET A 61 8.41 -13.42 -0.29
CA MET A 61 7.63 -13.30 -1.53
C MET A 61 8.47 -12.88 -2.74
N SER A 62 9.50 -12.07 -2.53
CA SER A 62 10.34 -11.51 -3.58
C SER A 62 11.77 -12.05 -3.60
N MET A 63 12.12 -13.02 -2.73
CA MET A 63 13.50 -13.44 -2.49
C MET A 63 14.43 -12.24 -2.19
N GLY A 64 13.91 -11.23 -1.45
CA GLY A 64 14.62 -10.00 -1.07
C GLY A 64 14.74 -8.93 -2.17
N ILE A 65 14.34 -9.22 -3.41
CA ILE A 65 14.47 -8.29 -4.56
C ILE A 65 13.60 -7.03 -4.38
N HIS A 66 12.51 -7.08 -3.60
CA HIS A 66 11.66 -5.91 -3.34
C HIS A 66 12.45 -4.70 -2.84
N ARG A 67 13.56 -4.90 -2.14
CA ARG A 67 14.43 -3.83 -1.64
C ARG A 67 15.09 -3.06 -2.77
N VAL A 68 15.57 -3.78 -3.79
CA VAL A 68 16.15 -3.21 -5.02
C VAL A 68 15.08 -2.46 -5.82
N TRP A 69 13.87 -3.03 -5.94
CA TRP A 69 12.77 -2.36 -6.62
C TRP A 69 12.36 -1.04 -5.94
N LYS A 70 12.31 -1.02 -4.60
CA LYS A 70 12.04 0.21 -3.84
C LYS A 70 13.12 1.27 -4.05
N ASP A 71 14.40 0.88 -4.14
CA ASP A 71 15.49 1.81 -4.43
C ASP A 71 15.41 2.33 -5.86
N ALA A 72 15.17 1.47 -6.86
CA ALA A 72 14.96 1.87 -8.24
C ALA A 72 13.75 2.81 -8.40
N MET A 73 12.65 2.56 -7.67
CA MET A 73 11.50 3.47 -7.62
C MET A 73 11.91 4.86 -7.12
N MET A 74 12.73 4.94 -6.08
CA MET A 74 13.24 6.21 -5.58
C MET A 74 14.19 6.90 -6.57
N ASP A 75 15.00 6.15 -7.32
CA ASP A 75 15.87 6.72 -8.36
C ASP A 75 15.06 7.35 -9.50
N TRP A 76 13.98 6.69 -9.95
CA TRP A 76 13.07 7.26 -10.94
C TRP A 76 12.28 8.45 -10.40
N LEU A 77 11.86 8.38 -9.15
CA LEU A 77 11.13 9.45 -8.48
C LEU A 77 12.01 10.68 -8.30
N ALA A 78 13.33 10.50 -8.06
CA ALA A 78 14.29 11.57 -7.80
C ALA A 78 13.75 12.61 -6.80
N PRO A 79 13.57 12.24 -5.51
CA PRO A 79 13.02 13.12 -4.49
C PRO A 79 13.77 14.45 -4.38
N ARG A 80 13.05 15.55 -4.10
CA ARG A 80 13.63 16.89 -3.98
C ARG A 80 13.16 17.56 -2.70
N ASP A 81 14.00 18.42 -2.15
CA ASP A 81 13.65 19.24 -1.01
C ASP A 81 12.42 20.11 -1.30
N GLY A 82 11.61 20.33 -0.27
CA GLY A 82 10.37 21.08 -0.36
C GLY A 82 9.18 20.27 -0.89
N GLN A 83 9.38 19.05 -1.41
CA GLN A 83 8.28 18.19 -1.85
C GLN A 83 7.49 17.59 -0.68
N ARG A 84 6.21 17.32 -0.95
CA ARG A 84 5.28 16.63 -0.05
C ARG A 84 4.88 15.29 -0.65
N LEU A 85 5.24 14.22 0.02
CA LEU A 85 4.86 12.85 -0.32
C LEU A 85 3.59 12.44 0.42
N LEU A 86 2.67 11.77 -0.28
CA LEU A 86 1.65 10.92 0.31
C LEU A 86 1.96 9.46 -0.04
N ASP A 87 2.29 8.66 0.98
CA ASP A 87 2.57 7.22 0.85
C ASP A 87 1.35 6.45 1.35
N VAL A 88 0.54 5.95 0.40
CA VAL A 88 -0.75 5.28 0.67
C VAL A 88 -0.54 3.77 0.74
N ALA A 89 -1.25 3.11 1.66
CA ALA A 89 -0.96 1.75 2.10
C ALA A 89 0.54 1.61 2.46
N GLY A 90 1.08 2.66 3.10
CA GLY A 90 2.50 2.79 3.35
C GLY A 90 3.01 1.91 4.52
N GLY A 91 2.09 1.30 5.26
CA GLY A 91 2.41 0.34 6.32
C GLY A 91 3.35 0.91 7.37
N THR A 92 4.55 0.34 7.50
CA THR A 92 5.59 0.78 8.42
C THR A 92 6.42 1.96 7.91
N GLY A 93 6.08 2.56 6.75
CA GLY A 93 6.67 3.78 6.23
C GLY A 93 8.00 3.63 5.48
N ASP A 94 8.39 2.44 5.02
CA ASP A 94 9.68 2.21 4.38
C ASP A 94 9.90 3.10 3.14
N ILE A 95 8.88 3.32 2.31
CA ILE A 95 8.97 4.21 1.15
C ILE A 95 9.14 5.67 1.59
N ALA A 96 8.34 6.12 2.57
CA ALA A 96 8.45 7.47 3.11
C ALA A 96 9.84 7.72 3.72
N PHE A 97 10.42 6.74 4.43
CA PHE A 97 11.79 6.86 4.96
C PHE A 97 12.84 6.99 3.86
N ARG A 98 12.77 6.16 2.80
CA ARG A 98 13.67 6.26 1.65
C ARG A 98 13.56 7.61 0.95
N PHE A 99 12.34 8.13 0.82
CA PHE A 99 12.09 9.44 0.25
C PHE A 99 12.73 10.56 1.09
N LEU A 100 12.48 10.58 2.40
CA LEU A 100 12.98 11.60 3.30
C LEU A 100 14.51 11.57 3.49
N ARG A 101 15.14 10.38 3.38
CA ARG A 101 16.61 10.26 3.38
C ARG A 101 17.25 10.89 2.15
N ARG A 102 16.58 10.82 0.98
CA ARG A 102 17.05 11.40 -0.29
C ARG A 102 16.74 12.88 -0.43
N ALA A 103 15.74 13.39 0.29
CA ALA A 103 15.33 14.79 0.30
C ALA A 103 15.13 15.28 1.74
N PRO A 104 16.20 15.74 2.43
CA PRO A 104 16.15 16.15 3.83
C PRO A 104 15.19 17.31 4.12
N GLY A 105 14.93 18.18 3.14
CA GLY A 105 13.98 19.30 3.23
C GLY A 105 12.54 18.93 2.84
N ALA A 106 12.25 17.67 2.53
CA ALA A 106 10.92 17.21 2.19
C ALA A 106 10.10 16.80 3.42
N ARG A 107 8.79 16.61 3.21
CA ARG A 107 7.84 16.09 4.19
C ARG A 107 7.05 14.92 3.61
N ALA A 108 6.57 14.01 4.46
CA ALA A 108 5.76 12.89 4.04
C ALA A 108 4.57 12.67 4.96
N VAL A 109 3.52 12.10 4.39
CA VAL A 109 2.38 11.53 5.13
C VAL A 109 2.31 10.06 4.77
N VAL A 110 2.27 9.19 5.75
CA VAL A 110 1.97 7.76 5.58
C VAL A 110 0.51 7.53 5.94
N LEU A 111 -0.26 6.98 5.01
CA LEU A 111 -1.63 6.58 5.24
C LEU A 111 -1.75 5.06 5.08
N ASP A 112 -2.37 4.42 6.06
CA ASP A 112 -2.69 2.99 6.02
C ASP A 112 -4.00 2.70 6.76
N MET A 113 -4.72 1.66 6.35
CA MET A 113 -5.93 1.21 7.06
C MET A 113 -5.58 0.46 8.34
N THR A 114 -4.38 -0.10 8.45
CA THR A 114 -3.94 -0.95 9.55
C THR A 114 -3.17 -0.13 10.59
N GLU A 115 -3.84 0.30 11.65
CA GLU A 115 -3.23 1.12 12.70
C GLU A 115 -1.98 0.45 13.31
N ALA A 116 -1.99 -0.87 13.48
CA ALA A 116 -0.84 -1.61 14.01
C ALA A 116 0.42 -1.40 13.17
N MET A 117 0.30 -1.29 11.84
CA MET A 117 1.42 -0.99 10.94
C MET A 117 1.97 0.42 11.19
N LEU A 118 1.09 1.40 11.33
CA LEU A 118 1.46 2.79 11.60
C LEU A 118 2.14 2.95 12.97
N VAL A 119 1.72 2.20 13.98
CA VAL A 119 2.35 2.18 15.30
C VAL A 119 3.81 1.70 15.20
N GLU A 120 4.06 0.60 14.49
CA GLU A 120 5.42 0.12 14.26
C GLU A 120 6.25 1.12 13.42
N GLY A 121 5.63 1.75 12.43
CA GLY A 121 6.27 2.80 11.64
C GLY A 121 6.70 4.00 12.47
N ARG A 122 5.87 4.48 13.40
CA ARG A 122 6.21 5.59 14.31
C ARG A 122 7.45 5.27 15.16
N LYS A 123 7.51 4.07 15.73
CA LYS A 123 8.68 3.64 16.52
C LYS A 123 9.96 3.67 15.69
N ARG A 124 9.88 3.23 14.43
CA ARG A 124 11.02 3.28 13.49
C ARG A 124 11.39 4.72 13.14
N ALA A 125 10.41 5.60 12.89
CA ALA A 125 10.65 7.00 12.57
C ALA A 125 11.36 7.75 13.71
N GLU A 126 10.98 7.46 14.96
CA GLU A 126 11.65 8.00 16.15
C GLU A 126 13.12 7.55 16.22
N ALA A 127 13.37 6.26 16.01
CA ALA A 127 14.72 5.70 16.02
C ALA A 127 15.62 6.27 14.89
N GLU A 128 15.03 6.69 13.78
CA GLU A 128 15.74 7.28 12.63
C GLU A 128 15.73 8.83 12.65
N HIS A 129 15.19 9.47 13.68
CA HIS A 129 15.06 10.93 13.81
C HIS A 129 14.29 11.59 12.64
N LEU A 130 13.26 10.91 12.12
CA LEU A 130 12.42 11.39 11.02
C LEU A 130 11.06 11.95 11.48
N GLY A 131 10.73 11.85 12.77
CA GLY A 131 9.39 12.14 13.31
C GLY A 131 8.87 13.55 13.01
N ASP A 132 9.73 14.56 12.96
CA ASP A 132 9.33 15.96 12.71
C ASP A 132 8.90 16.22 11.25
N ARG A 133 9.19 15.29 10.33
CA ARG A 133 8.93 15.41 8.90
C ARG A 133 7.90 14.43 8.37
N LEU A 134 7.32 13.61 9.27
CA LEU A 134 6.49 12.48 8.92
C LEU A 134 5.20 12.48 9.75
N ASP A 135 4.06 12.55 9.06
CA ASP A 135 2.75 12.41 9.67
C ASP A 135 2.17 11.01 9.35
N TRP A 136 1.32 10.49 10.25
CA TRP A 136 0.73 9.16 10.16
C TRP A 136 -0.79 9.24 10.26
N VAL A 137 -1.50 8.70 9.29
CA VAL A 137 -2.95 8.81 9.17
C VAL A 137 -3.56 7.42 8.95
N VAL A 138 -4.53 7.05 9.78
CA VAL A 138 -5.39 5.90 9.50
C VAL A 138 -6.43 6.32 8.47
N GLY A 139 -6.53 5.60 7.34
CA GLY A 139 -7.47 5.98 6.28
C GLY A 139 -7.57 4.97 5.15
N ASP A 140 -8.58 5.17 4.32
CA ASP A 140 -8.88 4.35 3.14
C ASP A 140 -8.34 5.05 1.88
N ALA A 141 -7.63 4.30 1.03
CA ALA A 141 -7.15 4.78 -0.27
C ALA A 141 -8.27 5.26 -1.20
N MET A 142 -9.49 4.73 -1.03
CA MET A 142 -10.68 5.09 -1.83
C MET A 142 -11.40 6.35 -1.32
N ALA A 143 -10.99 6.92 -0.18
CA ALA A 143 -11.60 8.10 0.42
C ALA A 143 -10.56 8.86 1.26
N LEU A 144 -9.62 9.52 0.58
CA LEU A 144 -8.49 10.18 1.23
C LEU A 144 -8.92 11.44 1.98
N PRO A 145 -8.56 11.58 3.27
CA PRO A 145 -8.96 12.72 4.09
C PRO A 145 -8.10 13.97 3.84
N PHE A 146 -7.79 14.24 2.57
CA PHE A 146 -6.93 15.35 2.18
C PHE A 146 -7.61 16.23 1.14
N ALA A 147 -7.25 17.52 1.11
CA ALA A 147 -7.70 18.45 0.10
C ALA A 147 -7.11 18.13 -1.28
N ASP A 148 -7.77 18.59 -2.33
CA ASP A 148 -7.31 18.52 -3.71
C ASP A 148 -5.94 19.19 -3.88
N ALA A 149 -5.13 18.66 -4.78
CA ALA A 149 -3.83 19.22 -5.15
C ALA A 149 -2.88 19.48 -3.96
N GLY A 150 -2.95 18.67 -2.90
CA GLY A 150 -2.17 18.84 -1.68
C GLY A 150 -0.77 18.24 -1.71
N PHE A 151 -0.44 17.38 -2.68
CA PHE A 151 0.81 16.60 -2.70
C PHE A 151 1.54 16.69 -4.03
N ASP A 152 2.87 16.65 -3.96
CA ASP A 152 3.78 16.62 -5.11
C ASP A 152 3.95 15.20 -5.66
N VAL A 153 3.91 14.24 -4.76
CA VAL A 153 4.18 12.83 -5.01
C VAL A 153 3.16 11.99 -4.26
N TYR A 154 2.63 11.00 -4.96
CA TYR A 154 1.81 9.93 -4.39
C TYR A 154 2.50 8.61 -4.66
N THR A 155 2.70 7.80 -3.64
CA THR A 155 3.21 6.44 -3.77
C THR A 155 2.24 5.44 -3.22
N ILE A 156 2.15 4.26 -3.86
CA ILE A 156 1.51 3.09 -3.30
C ILE A 156 2.34 1.87 -3.67
N SER A 157 2.85 1.16 -2.66
CA SER A 157 3.78 0.05 -2.85
C SER A 157 3.25 -1.23 -2.21
N PHE A 158 2.99 -2.25 -3.04
CA PHE A 158 2.46 -3.57 -2.66
C PHE A 158 1.10 -3.52 -1.95
N GLY A 159 0.35 -2.42 -2.15
CA GLY A 159 -0.91 -2.16 -1.49
C GLY A 159 -2.13 -2.14 -2.41
N ILE A 160 -1.97 -1.67 -3.66
CA ILE A 160 -3.11 -1.38 -4.53
C ILE A 160 -3.93 -2.63 -4.92
N ARG A 161 -3.31 -3.81 -4.98
CA ARG A 161 -4.01 -5.07 -5.24
C ARG A 161 -5.03 -5.44 -4.14
N ASN A 162 -4.86 -4.89 -2.95
CA ASN A 162 -5.73 -5.14 -1.80
C ASN A 162 -6.92 -4.19 -1.73
N VAL A 163 -6.89 -3.11 -2.50
CA VAL A 163 -7.98 -2.12 -2.56
C VAL A 163 -9.23 -2.76 -3.19
N THR A 164 -10.39 -2.44 -2.64
CA THR A 164 -11.66 -3.02 -3.10
C THR A 164 -12.03 -2.52 -4.50
N ARG A 165 -11.94 -1.22 -4.73
CA ARG A 165 -12.19 -0.58 -6.03
C ARG A 165 -10.98 0.25 -6.44
N ILE A 166 -10.12 -0.34 -7.29
CA ILE A 166 -8.85 0.28 -7.72
C ILE A 166 -9.12 1.61 -8.43
N ALA A 167 -10.17 1.70 -9.25
CA ALA A 167 -10.53 2.94 -9.95
C ALA A 167 -10.79 4.11 -8.98
N ASP A 168 -11.50 3.86 -7.87
CA ASP A 168 -11.75 4.90 -6.86
C ASP A 168 -10.45 5.38 -6.20
N ALA A 169 -9.53 4.45 -5.91
CA ALA A 169 -8.23 4.83 -5.34
C ALA A 169 -7.36 5.61 -6.34
N LEU A 170 -7.42 5.29 -7.63
CA LEU A 170 -6.73 6.05 -8.68
C LEU A 170 -7.34 7.45 -8.86
N ALA A 171 -8.66 7.57 -8.79
CA ALA A 171 -9.36 8.87 -8.81
C ALA A 171 -8.96 9.74 -7.61
N GLU A 172 -8.89 9.17 -6.42
CA GLU A 172 -8.41 9.87 -5.22
C GLU A 172 -6.93 10.27 -5.33
N ALA A 173 -6.07 9.40 -5.87
CA ALA A 173 -4.68 9.73 -6.13
C ALA A 173 -4.56 10.91 -7.10
N PHE A 174 -5.34 10.93 -8.17
CA PHE A 174 -5.40 12.05 -9.11
C PHE A 174 -5.89 13.34 -8.43
N ARG A 175 -6.94 13.26 -7.60
CA ARG A 175 -7.52 14.39 -6.90
C ARG A 175 -6.54 15.07 -5.96
N VAL A 176 -5.80 14.30 -5.16
CA VAL A 176 -4.89 14.85 -4.15
C VAL A 176 -3.55 15.29 -4.72
N LEU A 177 -3.17 14.83 -5.91
CA LEU A 177 -1.96 15.26 -6.59
C LEU A 177 -2.16 16.64 -7.22
N ARG A 178 -1.17 17.52 -7.04
CA ARG A 178 -1.15 18.81 -7.74
C ARG A 178 -0.87 18.63 -9.25
N PRO A 179 -1.24 19.59 -10.10
CA PRO A 179 -0.82 19.60 -11.49
C PRO A 179 0.71 19.45 -11.61
N GLY A 180 1.17 18.49 -12.42
CA GLY A 180 2.59 18.14 -12.53
C GLY A 180 3.12 17.26 -11.38
N GLY A 181 2.27 16.86 -10.45
CA GLY A 181 2.58 15.84 -9.44
C GLY A 181 2.80 14.46 -10.06
N ARG A 182 3.39 13.55 -9.31
CA ARG A 182 3.76 12.21 -9.80
C ARG A 182 3.12 11.11 -8.98
N LEU A 183 2.40 10.21 -9.67
CA LEU A 183 1.95 8.94 -9.14
C LEU A 183 3.02 7.86 -9.40
N MET A 184 3.42 7.12 -8.37
CA MET A 184 4.31 5.98 -8.46
C MET A 184 3.66 4.76 -7.82
N VAL A 185 3.46 3.72 -8.61
CA VAL A 185 2.92 2.44 -8.15
C VAL A 185 4.00 1.38 -8.26
N LEU A 186 4.26 0.67 -7.16
CA LEU A 186 5.12 -0.49 -7.13
C LEU A 186 4.29 -1.71 -6.73
N GLU A 187 4.11 -2.66 -7.63
CA GLU A 187 3.27 -3.82 -7.37
C GLU A 187 3.82 -5.08 -8.03
N PHE A 188 3.54 -6.22 -7.44
CA PHE A 188 3.77 -7.51 -8.09
C PHE A 188 2.84 -7.66 -9.28
N SER A 189 3.37 -8.15 -10.38
CA SER A 189 2.61 -8.38 -11.59
C SER A 189 3.06 -9.67 -12.29
N GLN A 190 2.42 -10.00 -13.40
CA GLN A 190 2.75 -11.16 -14.19
C GLN A 190 4.11 -11.01 -14.87
N LEU A 191 4.88 -12.10 -14.96
CA LEU A 191 6.16 -12.10 -15.66
C LEU A 191 5.93 -12.28 -17.16
N PRO A 192 6.61 -11.47 -18.02
CA PRO A 192 6.39 -11.54 -19.46
C PRO A 192 6.84 -12.87 -20.09
N ASN A 193 7.79 -13.56 -19.45
CA ASN A 193 8.30 -14.84 -19.96
C ASN A 193 7.50 -16.00 -19.34
N PRO A 194 6.80 -16.83 -20.17
CA PRO A 194 5.97 -17.92 -19.67
C PRO A 194 6.72 -18.98 -18.87
N GLY A 195 7.99 -19.25 -19.18
CA GLY A 195 8.82 -20.21 -18.45
C GLY A 195 9.19 -19.71 -17.06
N LEU A 196 9.59 -18.44 -16.95
CA LEU A 196 9.85 -17.80 -15.67
C LEU A 196 8.56 -17.67 -14.86
N GLN A 197 7.44 -17.36 -15.52
CA GLN A 197 6.13 -17.32 -14.89
C GLN A 197 5.76 -18.67 -14.28
N TRP A 198 5.91 -19.76 -15.02
CA TRP A 198 5.65 -21.12 -14.53
C TRP A 198 6.54 -21.47 -13.33
N ALA A 199 7.82 -21.15 -13.37
CA ALA A 199 8.74 -21.41 -12.26
C ALA A 199 8.37 -20.59 -11.01
N TYR A 200 8.03 -19.32 -11.19
CA TYR A 200 7.55 -18.46 -10.11
C TYR A 200 6.23 -18.95 -9.51
N ASP A 201 5.32 -19.47 -10.33
CA ASP A 201 4.06 -20.05 -9.86
C ASP A 201 4.30 -21.27 -8.98
N ARG A 202 5.20 -22.15 -9.41
CA ARG A 202 5.57 -23.34 -8.59
C ARG A 202 6.15 -22.93 -7.26
N TYR A 203 7.01 -21.92 -7.24
CA TYR A 203 7.55 -21.35 -6.01
C TYR A 203 6.45 -20.70 -5.16
N SER A 204 5.66 -19.80 -5.73
CA SER A 204 4.70 -19.00 -4.99
C SER A 204 3.57 -19.82 -4.40
N PHE A 205 3.02 -20.82 -5.10
CA PHE A 205 1.92 -21.64 -4.60
C PHE A 205 2.35 -22.80 -3.71
N ASN A 206 3.55 -23.33 -3.88
CA ASN A 206 3.98 -24.51 -3.12
C ASN A 206 4.95 -24.18 -1.97
N VAL A 207 5.76 -23.13 -2.09
CA VAL A 207 6.81 -22.82 -1.12
C VAL A 207 6.37 -21.70 -0.19
N ILE A 208 5.84 -20.59 -0.71
CA ILE A 208 5.52 -19.40 0.09
C ILE A 208 4.52 -19.70 1.22
N PRO A 209 3.38 -20.37 1.02
CA PRO A 209 2.44 -20.66 2.09
C PRO A 209 3.04 -21.57 3.19
N GLU A 210 3.90 -22.54 2.81
CA GLU A 210 4.57 -23.40 3.78
C GLU A 210 5.64 -22.64 4.57
N MET A 211 6.36 -21.73 3.93
CA MET A 211 7.26 -20.80 4.64
C MET A 211 6.47 -19.90 5.60
N GLY A 212 5.30 -19.40 5.20
CA GLY A 212 4.40 -18.64 6.07
C GLY A 212 4.01 -19.42 7.32
N ARG A 213 3.66 -20.70 7.15
CA ARG A 213 3.37 -21.61 8.26
C ARG A 213 4.57 -21.77 9.21
N LEU A 214 5.78 -21.97 8.67
CA LEU A 214 6.98 -22.23 9.47
C LEU A 214 7.51 -20.96 10.18
N ILE A 215 7.50 -19.80 9.49
CA ILE A 215 8.11 -18.56 9.98
C ILE A 215 7.14 -17.76 10.83
N ALA A 216 5.88 -17.66 10.40
CA ALA A 216 4.88 -16.79 11.00
C ALA A 216 3.74 -17.55 11.69
N ASN A 217 3.68 -18.90 11.56
CA ASN A 217 2.54 -19.73 11.95
C ASN A 217 1.21 -19.25 11.32
N ASP A 218 1.30 -18.70 10.08
CA ASP A 218 0.17 -18.11 9.36
C ASP A 218 0.25 -18.47 7.87
N ARG A 219 -0.24 -19.66 7.53
CA ARG A 219 -0.29 -20.15 6.16
C ARG A 219 -1.29 -19.36 5.30
N ASP A 220 -2.42 -19.00 5.88
CA ASP A 220 -3.56 -18.46 5.16
C ASP A 220 -3.29 -17.02 4.68
N SER A 221 -2.63 -16.19 5.49
CA SER A 221 -2.20 -14.86 5.06
C SER A 221 -1.23 -14.91 3.87
N TYR A 222 -0.28 -15.84 3.88
CA TYR A 222 0.66 -16.02 2.77
C TYR A 222 0.00 -16.61 1.51
N GLN A 223 -0.98 -17.51 1.69
CA GLN A 223 -1.81 -18.00 0.57
C GLN A 223 -2.58 -16.85 -0.09
N TYR A 224 -3.26 -16.03 0.72
CA TYR A 224 -3.96 -14.83 0.21
C TYR A 224 -3.05 -13.91 -0.59
N LEU A 225 -1.83 -13.66 -0.12
CA LEU A 225 -0.89 -12.78 -0.82
C LEU A 225 -0.53 -13.31 -2.21
N VAL A 226 -0.24 -14.62 -2.32
CA VAL A 226 0.05 -15.25 -3.62
C VAL A 226 -1.15 -15.15 -4.55
N GLU A 227 -2.35 -15.44 -4.05
CA GLU A 227 -3.58 -15.38 -4.85
C GLU A 227 -3.94 -13.96 -5.28
N SER A 228 -3.74 -12.97 -4.39
CA SER A 228 -4.00 -11.55 -4.71
C SER A 228 -3.09 -11.03 -5.83
N ILE A 229 -1.81 -11.46 -5.87
CA ILE A 229 -0.89 -11.13 -6.97
C ILE A 229 -1.40 -11.71 -8.29
N ARG A 230 -1.91 -12.96 -8.28
CA ARG A 230 -2.44 -13.60 -9.49
C ARG A 230 -3.69 -12.95 -10.06
N ARG A 231 -4.49 -12.34 -9.19
CA ARG A 231 -5.71 -11.63 -9.56
C ARG A 231 -5.46 -10.20 -9.99
N PHE A 232 -4.30 -9.64 -9.68
CA PHE A 232 -3.97 -8.27 -10.07
C PHE A 232 -3.82 -8.18 -11.59
N PRO A 233 -4.27 -7.10 -12.24
CA PRO A 233 -4.11 -6.89 -13.66
C PRO A 233 -2.66 -6.98 -14.12
N ASP A 234 -2.43 -7.39 -15.36
CA ASP A 234 -1.12 -7.28 -15.99
C ASP A 234 -0.71 -5.80 -16.17
N GLN A 235 0.54 -5.58 -16.53
CA GLN A 235 1.13 -4.23 -16.58
C GLN A 235 0.39 -3.31 -17.55
N GLU A 236 -0.01 -3.80 -18.74
CA GLU A 236 -0.67 -2.99 -19.74
C GLU A 236 -2.10 -2.65 -19.33
N SER A 237 -2.85 -3.65 -18.89
CA SER A 237 -4.22 -3.46 -18.37
C SER A 237 -4.24 -2.47 -17.18
N PHE A 238 -3.26 -2.55 -16.31
CA PHE A 238 -3.17 -1.60 -15.19
C PHE A 238 -2.76 -0.20 -15.65
N ALA A 239 -1.85 -0.09 -16.63
CA ALA A 239 -1.49 1.20 -17.21
C ALA A 239 -2.69 1.87 -17.94
N GLU A 240 -3.58 1.09 -18.56
CA GLU A 240 -4.84 1.61 -19.13
C GLU A 240 -5.77 2.14 -18.04
N MET A 241 -5.88 1.44 -16.90
CA MET A 241 -6.68 1.94 -15.76
C MET A 241 -6.15 3.28 -15.20
N ILE A 242 -4.83 3.51 -15.24
CA ILE A 242 -4.24 4.80 -14.79
C ILE A 242 -4.52 5.91 -15.80
N ARG A 243 -4.62 5.60 -17.11
CA ARG A 243 -4.86 6.58 -18.17
C ARG A 243 -6.34 6.98 -18.30
N ALA A 244 -7.26 6.13 -17.83
CA ALA A 244 -8.70 6.35 -17.92
C ALA A 244 -9.18 7.42 -16.94
#